data_193798914cc7eef2e292f8383f8fe306
#
_entry.id   193798914cc7eef2e292f8383f8fe306
#
_cell.length_a   1.000
_cell.length_b   1.000
_cell.length_c   1.000
_cell.angle_alpha   90.00
_cell.angle_beta   90.00
_cell.angle_gamma   90.00
#
_symmetry.space_group_name_H-M   'P 1'
#
loop_
_entity.id
_entity.type
_entity.pdbx_description
1 polymer ?
#
loop_
_entity_poly.entity_id
_entity_poly.type
_entity_poly.pdbx_seq_one_letter_code
_entity_poly.pdbx_strand_id
1 'polypeptide(L)'
;MWSRLAGTVASLTMAFGTSGCALFERTLEPGAILNDCKGCPELVVVPPGSFDMGAPGGEEGRPEGPVRRIDIRAPFAVGRFEITNAQFENFVDATGYAPAAACGVWGAGSWQYPEDANWRDPGYQRPPMPDEPVACVSWLDAQAYARWLADRTGLAYRLLTEAEWEYAAKAGTRTAFFWGDDPDQGCLYANMFDLSGAAKWGFDWEPVDCDDGFAEASPVGALQPNAYGLHDILGNVWEWTEDCYIAPYLDSLVDGSAVQSDGACDRRSVRGGSWITRASRHRTTFRGRDPEDTVFSFFGFRVARDLTAEERQRFSGSKSQQ
;
A
#
# COMPACT_ATOMS: atom_id res chain seq x y z
N MET A 1 -68.71 -42.35 -54.70
CA MET A 1 -67.88 -42.98 -53.61
C MET A 1 -66.61 -42.22 -53.53
N TRP A 2 -66.53 -41.31 -52.62
CA TRP A 2 -65.32 -40.49 -52.40
C TRP A 2 -64.86 -40.63 -50.93
N SER A 3 -63.75 -41.32 -50.76
CA SER A 3 -63.06 -41.49 -49.48
C SER A 3 -62.26 -40.26 -49.12
N ARG A 4 -62.53 -39.66 -47.95
CA ARG A 4 -61.72 -38.53 -47.40
C ARG A 4 -60.64 -39.15 -46.51
N LEU A 5 -59.38 -38.92 -46.84
CA LEU A 5 -58.21 -39.16 -46.00
C LEU A 5 -58.04 -37.97 -45.11
N ALA A 6 -58.08 -38.16 -43.80
CA ALA A 6 -57.73 -37.17 -42.78
C ALA A 6 -56.23 -37.28 -42.51
N GLY A 7 -55.51 -36.20 -42.80
CA GLY A 7 -54.10 -36.06 -42.45
C GLY A 7 -53.96 -35.44 -41.07
N THR A 8 -53.31 -36.16 -40.14
CA THR A 8 -52.96 -35.70 -38.83
C THR A 8 -51.66 -34.87 -38.90
N VAL A 9 -51.75 -33.59 -38.59
CA VAL A 9 -50.55 -32.72 -38.48
C VAL A 9 -50.02 -32.86 -37.06
N ALA A 10 -48.84 -33.42 -36.90
CA ALA A 10 -48.11 -33.45 -35.63
C ALA A 10 -47.34 -32.12 -35.45
N SER A 11 -47.73 -31.30 -34.52
CA SER A 11 -47.01 -30.09 -34.11
C SER A 11 -45.80 -30.48 -33.25
N LEU A 12 -44.62 -30.26 -33.79
CA LEU A 12 -43.35 -30.42 -33.08
C LEU A 12 -43.07 -29.12 -32.32
N THR A 13 -43.30 -29.10 -31.02
CA THR A 13 -42.90 -28.01 -30.14
C THR A 13 -41.42 -28.13 -29.83
N MET A 14 -40.58 -27.26 -30.42
CA MET A 14 -39.18 -27.09 -30.05
C MET A 14 -39.14 -26.33 -28.74
N ALA A 15 -38.74 -26.97 -27.65
CA ALA A 15 -38.35 -26.34 -26.41
C ALA A 15 -36.95 -25.71 -26.57
N PHE A 16 -36.88 -24.39 -26.68
CA PHE A 16 -35.62 -23.68 -26.57
C PHE A 16 -35.17 -23.73 -25.11
N GLY A 17 -34.25 -24.64 -24.80
CA GLY A 17 -33.52 -24.64 -23.56
C GLY A 17 -32.61 -23.40 -23.53
N THR A 18 -32.92 -22.41 -22.69
CA THR A 18 -32.00 -21.33 -22.35
C THR A 18 -30.90 -21.94 -21.48
N SER A 19 -29.79 -22.35 -22.10
CA SER A 19 -28.54 -22.61 -21.41
C SER A 19 -28.07 -21.28 -20.83
N GLY A 20 -28.50 -20.97 -19.58
CA GLY A 20 -27.89 -19.93 -18.79
C GLY A 20 -26.43 -20.34 -18.56
N CYS A 21 -25.49 -19.70 -19.22
CA CYS A 21 -24.11 -19.67 -18.75
C CYS A 21 -24.14 -19.04 -17.37
N ALA A 22 -24.17 -19.86 -16.33
CA ALA A 22 -23.80 -19.42 -15.00
C ALA A 22 -22.33 -19.03 -15.11
N LEU A 23 -22.07 -17.73 -15.17
CA LEU A 23 -20.72 -17.19 -14.96
C LEU A 23 -20.38 -17.60 -13.51
N PHE A 24 -19.57 -18.66 -13.40
CA PHE A 24 -18.95 -18.99 -12.12
C PHE A 24 -18.06 -17.79 -11.75
N GLU A 25 -18.60 -16.88 -10.99
CA GLU A 25 -17.78 -15.83 -10.36
C GLU A 25 -16.72 -16.53 -9.53
N ARG A 26 -15.46 -16.30 -9.90
CA ARG A 26 -14.32 -16.90 -9.19
C ARG A 26 -14.39 -16.47 -7.73
N THR A 27 -14.22 -17.43 -6.81
CA THR A 27 -14.02 -17.14 -5.38
C THR A 27 -12.85 -16.18 -5.23
N LEU A 28 -12.97 -15.25 -4.31
CA LEU A 28 -11.93 -14.28 -3.99
C LEU A 28 -11.08 -14.84 -2.85
N GLU A 29 -9.83 -15.15 -3.14
CA GLU A 29 -8.89 -15.73 -2.18
C GLU A 29 -7.91 -14.67 -1.64
N PRO A 30 -7.29 -14.89 -0.46
CA PRO A 30 -6.15 -14.08 -0.02
C PRO A 30 -5.07 -14.05 -1.11
N GLY A 31 -4.51 -12.86 -1.37
CA GLY A 31 -3.53 -12.66 -2.44
C GLY A 31 -4.13 -12.48 -3.85
N ALA A 32 -5.45 -12.54 -4.01
CA ALA A 32 -6.09 -12.25 -5.29
C ALA A 32 -5.81 -10.80 -5.71
N ILE A 33 -5.54 -10.60 -7.00
CA ILE A 33 -5.28 -9.28 -7.56
C ILE A 33 -6.59 -8.68 -8.10
N LEU A 34 -6.87 -7.44 -7.72
CA LEU A 34 -7.98 -6.63 -8.20
C LEU A 34 -7.46 -5.48 -9.05
N ASN A 35 -8.16 -5.21 -10.15
CA ASN A 35 -7.90 -4.10 -11.06
C ASN A 35 -9.23 -3.38 -11.33
N ASP A 36 -9.43 -2.25 -10.66
CA ASP A 36 -10.73 -1.57 -10.65
C ASP A 36 -10.96 -0.69 -11.88
N CYS A 37 -9.89 -0.21 -12.52
CA CYS A 37 -9.96 0.55 -13.76
C CYS A 37 -8.64 0.53 -14.52
N LYS A 38 -8.67 0.93 -15.80
CA LYS A 38 -7.45 1.11 -16.58
C LYS A 38 -6.60 2.24 -15.99
N GLY A 39 -5.36 1.93 -15.60
CA GLY A 39 -4.42 2.86 -14.97
C GLY A 39 -4.67 3.07 -13.47
N CYS A 40 -5.61 2.33 -12.87
CA CYS A 40 -5.72 2.22 -11.43
C CYS A 40 -4.57 1.38 -10.85
N PRO A 41 -4.22 1.57 -9.57
CA PRO A 41 -3.29 0.67 -8.87
C PRO A 41 -3.81 -0.77 -8.85
N GLU A 42 -2.91 -1.74 -9.00
CA GLU A 42 -3.22 -3.13 -8.66
C GLU A 42 -3.38 -3.26 -7.15
N LEU A 43 -4.42 -3.97 -6.72
CA LEU A 43 -4.66 -4.23 -5.31
C LEU A 43 -4.56 -5.73 -5.01
N VAL A 44 -4.06 -6.05 -3.83
CA VAL A 44 -4.02 -7.42 -3.28
C VAL A 44 -5.08 -7.55 -2.20
N VAL A 45 -5.83 -8.64 -2.22
CA VAL A 45 -6.80 -8.95 -1.16
C VAL A 45 -6.08 -9.50 0.07
N VAL A 46 -6.18 -8.78 1.17
CA VAL A 46 -5.64 -9.16 2.48
C VAL A 46 -6.76 -9.79 3.32
N PRO A 47 -6.54 -10.99 3.91
CA PRO A 47 -7.58 -11.67 4.69
C PRO A 47 -7.84 -10.98 6.04
N PRO A 48 -9.01 -11.19 6.65
CA PRO A 48 -9.23 -10.83 8.05
C PRO A 48 -8.38 -11.69 8.98
N GLY A 49 -8.07 -11.16 10.14
CA GLY A 49 -7.31 -11.90 11.16
C GLY A 49 -6.97 -11.03 12.36
N SER A 50 -6.22 -11.58 13.29
CA SER A 50 -5.76 -10.86 14.46
C SER A 50 -4.26 -10.94 14.58
N PHE A 51 -3.65 -9.86 15.05
CA PHE A 51 -2.20 -9.79 15.25
C PHE A 51 -1.84 -8.96 16.48
N ASP A 52 -0.59 -9.08 16.90
CA ASP A 52 -0.02 -8.26 17.95
C ASP A 52 0.68 -7.06 17.29
N MET A 53 0.06 -5.87 17.40
CA MET A 53 0.56 -4.61 16.87
C MET A 53 1.60 -4.02 17.81
N GLY A 54 2.69 -3.52 17.24
CA GLY A 54 3.78 -2.90 17.97
C GLY A 54 4.79 -3.90 18.54
N ALA A 55 5.73 -3.36 19.30
CA ALA A 55 6.77 -4.11 19.99
C ALA A 55 7.09 -3.47 21.33
N PRO A 56 7.67 -4.22 22.29
CA PRO A 56 8.23 -3.62 23.48
C PRO A 56 9.50 -2.81 23.11
N GLY A 57 9.59 -1.58 23.63
CA GLY A 57 10.75 -0.71 23.36
C GLY A 57 10.49 0.34 22.28
N GLY A 58 11.45 0.51 21.39
CA GLY A 58 11.49 1.56 20.38
C GLY A 58 12.70 2.48 20.56
N GLU A 59 12.83 3.49 19.71
CA GLU A 59 13.82 4.56 19.88
C GLU A 59 13.32 5.59 20.89
N GLU A 60 14.23 6.34 21.50
CA GLU A 60 13.89 7.44 22.42
C GLU A 60 12.92 8.42 21.74
N GLY A 61 11.81 8.73 22.41
CA GLY A 61 10.75 9.57 21.87
C GLY A 61 9.94 8.96 20.71
N ARG A 62 10.18 7.69 20.37
CA ARG A 62 9.44 6.93 19.35
C ARG A 62 9.07 5.53 19.86
N PRO A 63 8.18 5.42 20.87
CA PRO A 63 7.78 4.12 21.39
C PRO A 63 7.00 3.34 20.32
N GLU A 64 7.32 2.07 20.18
CA GLU A 64 6.61 1.12 19.30
C GLU A 64 5.52 0.35 20.04
N GLY A 65 5.38 0.56 21.35
CA GLY A 65 4.44 -0.12 22.23
C GLY A 65 3.49 0.86 22.94
N PRO A 66 2.72 0.31 23.89
CA PRO A 66 2.66 -1.09 24.29
C PRO A 66 2.08 -2.00 23.19
N VAL A 67 2.43 -3.28 23.19
CA VAL A 67 1.86 -4.26 22.26
C VAL A 67 0.34 -4.32 22.46
N ARG A 68 -0.40 -4.27 21.37
CA ARG A 68 -1.88 -4.32 21.35
C ARG A 68 -2.36 -5.47 20.49
N ARG A 69 -3.32 -6.24 20.98
CA ARG A 69 -4.03 -7.22 20.16
C ARG A 69 -5.06 -6.51 19.31
N ILE A 70 -4.91 -6.58 17.99
CA ILE A 70 -5.80 -5.94 17.01
C ILE A 70 -6.52 -7.00 16.21
N ASP A 71 -7.81 -6.79 15.98
CA ASP A 71 -8.68 -7.64 15.16
C ASP A 71 -9.05 -6.92 13.85
N ILE A 72 -8.44 -7.33 12.76
CA ILE A 72 -8.86 -6.93 11.41
C ILE A 72 -10.07 -7.78 11.04
N ARG A 73 -11.28 -7.21 11.18
CA ARG A 73 -12.55 -7.96 11.17
C ARG A 73 -13.03 -8.36 9.78
N ALA A 74 -12.62 -7.63 8.76
CA ALA A 74 -13.06 -7.86 7.38
C ALA A 74 -11.85 -7.93 6.44
N PRO A 75 -11.95 -8.69 5.33
CA PRO A 75 -10.95 -8.61 4.28
C PRO A 75 -10.99 -7.22 3.63
N PHE A 76 -9.84 -6.73 3.20
CA PHE A 76 -9.69 -5.46 2.51
C PHE A 76 -8.68 -5.60 1.38
N ALA A 77 -8.63 -4.63 0.49
CA ALA A 77 -7.70 -4.62 -0.64
C ALA A 77 -6.64 -3.52 -0.42
N VAL A 78 -5.38 -3.86 -0.69
CA VAL A 78 -4.20 -2.99 -0.48
C VAL A 78 -3.46 -2.84 -1.79
N GLY A 79 -2.97 -1.65 -2.10
CA GLY A 79 -2.06 -1.42 -3.22
C GLY A 79 -0.91 -2.43 -3.20
N ARG A 80 -0.81 -3.23 -4.24
CA ARG A 80 0.28 -4.20 -4.40
C ARG A 80 1.63 -3.52 -4.34
N PHE A 81 1.67 -2.30 -4.82
CA PHE A 81 2.80 -1.39 -4.87
C PHE A 81 2.44 -0.06 -4.22
N GLU A 82 3.42 0.76 -3.98
CA GLU A 82 3.27 2.20 -3.76
C GLU A 82 2.67 2.86 -5.00
N ILE A 83 2.08 4.04 -4.86
CA ILE A 83 1.59 4.82 -6.00
C ILE A 83 2.76 5.30 -6.83
N THR A 84 2.75 5.00 -8.13
CA THR A 84 3.82 5.35 -9.04
C THR A 84 3.73 6.79 -9.55
N ASN A 85 4.86 7.32 -10.05
CA ASN A 85 4.90 8.62 -10.72
C ASN A 85 3.87 8.72 -11.84
N ALA A 86 3.75 7.69 -12.70
CA ALA A 86 2.76 7.68 -13.78
C ALA A 86 1.32 7.72 -13.27
N GLN A 87 1.01 7.03 -12.16
CA GLN A 87 -0.32 7.04 -11.56
C GLN A 87 -0.64 8.39 -10.94
N PHE A 88 0.32 9.01 -10.27
CA PHE A 88 0.16 10.33 -9.67
C PHE A 88 0.06 11.42 -10.75
N GLU A 89 0.83 11.32 -11.84
CA GLU A 89 0.71 12.22 -12.99
C GLU A 89 -0.69 12.18 -13.60
N ASN A 90 -1.27 10.99 -13.79
CA ASN A 90 -2.65 10.85 -14.25
C ASN A 90 -3.66 11.58 -13.36
N PHE A 91 -3.45 11.59 -12.04
CA PHE A 91 -4.29 12.34 -11.11
C PHE A 91 -4.13 13.86 -11.31
N VAL A 92 -2.89 14.34 -11.35
CA VAL A 92 -2.59 15.78 -11.53
C VAL A 92 -3.15 16.29 -12.85
N ASP A 93 -2.95 15.54 -13.94
CA ASP A 93 -3.42 15.91 -15.27
C ASP A 93 -4.96 15.91 -15.38
N ALA A 94 -5.61 14.94 -14.73
CA ALA A 94 -7.07 14.83 -14.75
C ALA A 94 -7.78 15.91 -13.92
N THR A 95 -7.12 16.45 -12.90
CA THR A 95 -7.77 17.34 -11.91
C THR A 95 -7.22 18.76 -11.93
N GLY A 96 -6.03 19.00 -12.45
CA GLY A 96 -5.29 20.24 -12.29
C GLY A 96 -4.84 20.49 -10.85
N TYR A 97 -4.79 19.44 -10.03
CA TYR A 97 -4.32 19.54 -8.64
C TYR A 97 -2.88 20.07 -8.59
N ALA A 98 -2.61 20.95 -7.63
CA ALA A 98 -1.27 21.48 -7.38
C ALA A 98 -0.69 20.82 -6.11
N PRO A 99 0.17 19.79 -6.26
CA PRO A 99 0.81 19.16 -5.12
C PRO A 99 1.75 20.10 -4.37
N ALA A 100 2.10 19.72 -3.15
CA ALA A 100 3.06 20.44 -2.33
C ALA A 100 4.39 20.67 -3.07
N ALA A 101 5.05 21.78 -2.80
CA ALA A 101 6.32 22.19 -3.38
C ALA A 101 7.42 22.30 -2.30
N ALA A 102 8.62 22.66 -2.70
CA ALA A 102 9.79 22.82 -1.82
C ALA A 102 10.14 21.53 -1.06
N CYS A 103 10.23 20.44 -1.82
CA CYS A 103 10.58 19.14 -1.29
C CYS A 103 11.95 19.11 -0.60
N GLY A 104 12.02 18.52 0.58
CA GLY A 104 13.27 18.25 1.27
C GLY A 104 14.08 17.20 0.53
N VAL A 105 15.24 17.60 0.02
CA VAL A 105 16.19 16.73 -0.69
C VAL A 105 17.53 16.71 0.03
N TRP A 106 18.26 15.60 -0.07
CA TRP A 106 19.60 15.53 0.48
C TRP A 106 20.62 16.04 -0.54
N GLY A 107 21.46 16.98 -0.14
CA GLY A 107 22.53 17.53 -0.99
C GLY A 107 23.62 18.23 -0.17
N ALA A 108 24.85 18.19 -0.64
CA ALA A 108 26.00 18.81 0.02
C ALA A 108 26.15 18.46 1.53
N GLY A 109 25.76 17.23 1.92
CA GLY A 109 25.86 16.74 3.29
C GLY A 109 24.80 17.25 4.27
N SER A 110 23.70 17.85 3.76
CA SER A 110 22.58 18.32 4.60
C SER A 110 21.26 18.33 3.81
N TRP A 111 20.15 18.44 4.56
CA TRP A 111 18.83 18.65 3.96
C TRP A 111 18.74 20.05 3.34
N GLN A 112 18.30 20.10 2.11
CA GLN A 112 18.04 21.30 1.34
C GLN A 112 16.56 21.34 0.96
N TYR A 113 16.03 22.55 0.71
CA TYR A 113 14.64 22.77 0.29
C TYR A 113 14.61 23.70 -0.93
N PRO A 114 15.07 23.22 -2.11
CA PRO A 114 15.03 24.02 -3.32
C PRO A 114 13.57 24.32 -3.70
N GLU A 115 13.29 25.53 -4.16
CA GLU A 115 11.93 25.94 -4.55
C GLU A 115 11.36 25.13 -5.73
N ASP A 116 12.23 24.60 -6.59
CA ASP A 116 11.91 23.79 -7.76
C ASP A 116 11.84 22.28 -7.46
N ALA A 117 12.35 21.82 -6.32
CA ALA A 117 12.22 20.42 -5.94
C ALA A 117 10.76 20.06 -5.64
N ASN A 118 10.26 19.02 -6.29
CA ASN A 118 8.88 18.55 -6.19
C ASN A 118 8.79 17.09 -6.65
N TRP A 119 7.58 16.53 -6.72
CA TRP A 119 7.37 15.15 -7.12
C TRP A 119 7.86 14.80 -8.55
N ARG A 120 8.02 15.79 -9.47
CA ARG A 120 8.61 15.59 -10.81
C ARG A 120 10.15 15.68 -10.79
N ASP A 121 10.70 16.29 -9.77
CA ASP A 121 12.14 16.34 -9.51
C ASP A 121 12.42 16.21 -8.01
N PRO A 122 12.44 14.96 -7.50
CA PRO A 122 12.69 14.70 -6.08
C PRO A 122 14.18 14.81 -5.69
N GLY A 123 15.01 15.42 -6.52
CA GLY A 123 16.43 15.61 -6.27
C GLY A 123 17.30 14.36 -6.42
N TYR A 124 16.78 13.35 -7.10
CA TYR A 124 17.56 12.18 -7.47
C TYR A 124 18.50 12.53 -8.57
N GLN A 125 19.62 12.81 -8.57
CA GLN A 125 20.58 13.19 -9.63
C GLN A 125 20.28 12.60 -11.05
N ARG A 126 19.03 12.29 -11.32
CA ARG A 126 18.40 11.78 -12.55
C ARG A 126 16.89 12.06 -12.51
N PRO A 127 16.20 12.13 -13.65
CA PRO A 127 14.75 12.16 -13.66
C PRO A 127 14.15 10.89 -13.02
N PRO A 128 13.06 11.00 -12.24
CA PRO A 128 12.36 9.84 -11.74
C PRO A 128 11.69 9.07 -12.89
N MET A 129 11.64 7.75 -12.79
CA MET A 129 11.00 6.92 -13.81
C MET A 129 9.48 6.81 -13.56
N PRO A 130 8.68 6.58 -14.62
CA PRO A 130 7.22 6.48 -14.48
C PRO A 130 6.73 5.37 -13.55
N ASP A 131 7.50 4.28 -13.42
CA ASP A 131 7.23 3.10 -12.58
C ASP A 131 7.93 3.11 -11.22
N GLU A 132 8.63 4.19 -10.87
CA GLU A 132 9.10 4.42 -9.51
C GLU A 132 7.98 5.00 -8.64
N PRO A 133 8.03 4.82 -7.30
CA PRO A 133 7.05 5.43 -6.42
C PRO A 133 7.08 6.95 -6.53
N VAL A 134 5.94 7.59 -6.47
CA VAL A 134 5.89 9.02 -6.30
C VAL A 134 6.49 9.41 -4.96
N ALA A 135 7.42 10.34 -4.98
CA ALA A 135 8.03 10.94 -3.80
C ALA A 135 7.74 12.44 -3.75
N CYS A 136 8.19 13.14 -2.70
CA CYS A 136 7.87 14.56 -2.53
C CYS A 136 6.36 14.85 -2.46
N VAL A 137 5.61 13.98 -1.83
CA VAL A 137 4.17 14.15 -1.61
C VAL A 137 3.85 14.20 -0.12
N SER A 138 2.97 15.11 0.26
CA SER A 138 2.46 15.26 1.62
C SER A 138 1.33 14.27 1.90
N TRP A 139 0.93 14.17 3.16
CA TRP A 139 -0.29 13.42 3.54
C TRP A 139 -1.53 14.01 2.86
N LEU A 140 -1.59 15.33 2.72
CA LEU A 140 -2.69 16.02 2.04
C LEU A 140 -2.77 15.64 0.55
N ASP A 141 -1.63 15.51 -0.13
CA ASP A 141 -1.56 15.06 -1.52
C ASP A 141 -2.03 13.59 -1.65
N ALA A 142 -1.60 12.73 -0.73
CA ALA A 142 -2.00 11.33 -0.69
C ALA A 142 -3.52 11.18 -0.46
N GLN A 143 -4.08 11.98 0.43
CA GLN A 143 -5.54 12.06 0.66
C GLN A 143 -6.30 12.57 -0.56
N ALA A 144 -5.76 13.58 -1.25
CA ALA A 144 -6.37 14.11 -2.45
C ALA A 144 -6.40 13.05 -3.57
N TYR A 145 -5.30 12.32 -3.75
CA TYR A 145 -5.23 11.20 -4.68
C TYR A 145 -6.26 10.11 -4.35
N ALA A 146 -6.31 9.66 -3.10
CA ALA A 146 -7.24 8.62 -2.68
C ALA A 146 -8.71 9.02 -2.91
N ARG A 147 -9.09 10.27 -2.59
CA ARG A 147 -10.42 10.81 -2.86
C ARG A 147 -10.73 10.85 -4.36
N TRP A 148 -9.79 11.35 -5.19
CA TRP A 148 -9.96 11.34 -6.64
C TRP A 148 -10.18 9.92 -7.18
N LEU A 149 -9.43 8.94 -6.68
CA LEU A 149 -9.56 7.56 -7.10
C LEU A 149 -10.92 6.97 -6.66
N ALA A 150 -11.40 7.31 -5.46
CA ALA A 150 -12.72 6.93 -4.98
C ALA A 150 -13.84 7.53 -5.86
N ASP A 151 -13.76 8.81 -6.19
CA ASP A 151 -14.73 9.48 -7.07
C ASP A 151 -14.74 8.90 -8.48
N ARG A 152 -13.56 8.56 -9.01
CA ARG A 152 -13.39 7.99 -10.35
C ARG A 152 -13.96 6.58 -10.47
N THR A 153 -13.84 5.77 -9.42
CA THR A 153 -14.22 4.35 -9.43
C THR A 153 -15.56 4.07 -8.78
N GLY A 154 -16.05 4.96 -7.93
CA GLY A 154 -17.19 4.72 -7.07
C GLY A 154 -16.91 3.74 -5.92
N LEU A 155 -15.63 3.43 -5.64
CA LEU A 155 -15.18 2.51 -4.60
C LEU A 155 -14.51 3.29 -3.46
N ALA A 156 -14.56 2.75 -2.25
CA ALA A 156 -14.12 3.44 -1.04
C ALA A 156 -12.58 3.41 -0.87
N TYR A 157 -11.87 4.04 -1.80
CA TYR A 157 -10.42 4.20 -1.71
C TYR A 157 -10.02 5.17 -0.60
N ARG A 158 -8.96 4.83 0.12
CA ARG A 158 -8.40 5.57 1.24
C ARG A 158 -6.92 5.23 1.45
N LEU A 159 -6.26 5.88 2.38
CA LEU A 159 -4.99 5.38 2.91
C LEU A 159 -5.25 4.15 3.80
N LEU A 160 -4.21 3.36 4.06
CA LEU A 160 -4.26 2.33 5.08
C LEU A 160 -4.32 2.98 6.46
N THR A 161 -5.01 2.36 7.40
CA THR A 161 -4.76 2.68 8.80
C THR A 161 -3.37 2.18 9.23
N GLU A 162 -2.80 2.76 10.26
CA GLU A 162 -1.50 2.32 10.79
C GLU A 162 -1.53 0.84 11.20
N ALA A 163 -2.67 0.38 11.75
CA ALA A 163 -2.87 -1.00 12.12
C ALA A 163 -2.99 -1.94 10.90
N GLU A 164 -3.73 -1.54 9.88
CA GLU A 164 -3.83 -2.29 8.62
C GLU A 164 -2.48 -2.39 7.92
N TRP A 165 -1.72 -1.30 7.94
CA TRP A 165 -0.38 -1.27 7.36
C TRP A 165 0.54 -2.27 8.06
N GLU A 166 0.62 -2.26 9.40
CA GLU A 166 1.47 -3.18 10.15
C GLU A 166 1.02 -4.64 9.99
N TYR A 167 -0.30 -4.89 9.98
CA TYR A 167 -0.87 -6.21 9.71
C TYR A 167 -0.45 -6.74 8.34
N ALA A 168 -0.58 -5.90 7.32
CA ALA A 168 -0.22 -6.22 5.94
C ALA A 168 1.29 -6.41 5.77
N ALA A 169 2.11 -5.58 6.42
CA ALA A 169 3.56 -5.67 6.39
C ALA A 169 4.08 -6.95 7.05
N LYS A 170 3.56 -7.31 8.22
CA LYS A 170 3.90 -8.55 8.91
C LYS A 170 3.51 -9.80 8.12
N ALA A 171 2.40 -9.78 7.42
CA ALA A 171 1.90 -10.92 6.65
C ALA A 171 1.98 -12.27 7.40
N GLY A 172 1.67 -12.24 8.71
CA GLY A 172 1.67 -13.40 9.60
C GLY A 172 2.99 -13.66 10.34
N THR A 173 4.06 -12.93 10.06
CA THR A 173 5.35 -13.08 10.76
C THR A 173 5.35 -12.34 12.11
N ARG A 174 6.33 -12.68 12.97
CA ARG A 174 6.58 -12.02 14.25
C ARG A 174 8.01 -11.49 14.38
N THR A 175 8.78 -11.61 13.34
CA THR A 175 10.16 -11.15 13.22
C THR A 175 10.23 -9.63 13.02
N ALA A 176 11.40 -9.06 13.16
CA ALA A 176 11.61 -7.61 12.97
C ALA A 176 11.19 -7.16 11.56
N PHE A 177 11.56 -7.94 10.57
CA PHE A 177 11.18 -7.76 9.16
C PHE A 177 10.33 -8.96 8.72
N PHE A 178 9.59 -8.84 7.62
CA PHE A 178 8.77 -9.94 7.13
C PHE A 178 9.60 -11.12 6.58
N TRP A 179 10.89 -10.92 6.28
CA TRP A 179 11.83 -11.95 5.86
C TRP A 179 12.63 -12.58 7.00
N GLY A 180 12.55 -12.06 8.24
CA GLY A 180 13.28 -12.56 9.40
C GLY A 180 13.82 -11.43 10.28
N ASP A 181 14.89 -11.70 11.02
CA ASP A 181 15.51 -10.75 11.95
C ASP A 181 16.84 -10.19 11.44
N ASP A 182 17.38 -10.76 10.37
CA ASP A 182 18.66 -10.38 9.79
C ASP A 182 18.47 -9.25 8.74
N PRO A 183 18.93 -8.03 9.00
CA PRO A 183 18.80 -6.93 8.06
C PRO A 183 19.61 -7.11 6.77
N ASP A 184 20.72 -7.86 6.81
CA ASP A 184 21.61 -8.03 5.65
C ASP A 184 21.01 -8.94 4.57
N GLN A 185 19.90 -9.63 4.87
CA GLN A 185 19.08 -10.31 3.85
C GLN A 185 18.09 -9.37 3.16
N GLY A 186 17.99 -8.12 3.60
CA GLY A 186 16.98 -7.16 3.18
C GLY A 186 17.02 -6.80 1.71
N CYS A 187 18.18 -6.75 1.07
CA CYS A 187 18.34 -6.38 -0.34
C CYS A 187 17.59 -7.28 -1.34
N LEU A 188 17.11 -8.45 -0.91
CA LEU A 188 16.23 -9.30 -1.72
C LEU A 188 14.76 -8.81 -1.71
N TYR A 189 14.40 -8.02 -0.70
CA TYR A 189 12.99 -7.72 -0.34
C TYR A 189 12.67 -6.24 -0.25
N ALA A 190 13.67 -5.39 0.03
CA ALA A 190 13.48 -3.99 0.36
C ALA A 190 14.64 -3.15 -0.16
N ASN A 191 14.34 -2.02 -0.79
CA ASN A 191 15.32 -1.00 -1.11
C ASN A 191 15.56 -0.15 0.15
N MET A 192 16.73 -0.32 0.77
CA MET A 192 17.14 0.28 2.03
C MET A 192 18.48 1.00 1.86
N PHE A 193 18.95 1.69 2.91
CA PHE A 193 20.30 2.24 2.90
C PHE A 193 21.34 1.11 2.96
N ASP A 194 21.86 0.76 1.83
CA ASP A 194 22.78 -0.35 1.55
C ASP A 194 24.14 0.15 1.02
N LEU A 195 24.93 -0.74 0.45
CA LEU A 195 26.25 -0.41 -0.11
C LEU A 195 26.16 0.55 -1.31
N SER A 196 25.11 0.45 -2.16
CA SER A 196 24.85 1.39 -3.26
C SER A 196 24.52 2.78 -2.74
N GLY A 197 23.65 2.86 -1.74
CA GLY A 197 23.28 4.12 -1.08
C GLY A 197 24.47 4.77 -0.39
N ALA A 198 25.29 3.99 0.33
CA ALA A 198 26.49 4.46 1.02
C ALA A 198 27.54 5.01 0.03
N ALA A 199 27.74 4.34 -1.10
CA ALA A 199 28.67 4.78 -2.13
C ALA A 199 28.29 6.13 -2.75
N LYS A 200 26.97 6.41 -2.85
CA LYS A 200 26.47 7.65 -3.48
C LYS A 200 26.31 8.81 -2.52
N TRP A 201 25.74 8.58 -1.33
CA TRP A 201 25.21 9.66 -0.51
C TRP A 201 26.10 10.07 0.68
N GLY A 202 27.01 9.19 1.11
CA GLY A 202 28.01 9.52 2.13
C GLY A 202 27.41 9.87 3.50
N PHE A 203 26.32 9.21 3.90
CA PHE A 203 25.78 9.30 5.27
C PHE A 203 26.74 8.66 6.27
N ASP A 204 26.67 9.09 7.52
CA ASP A 204 27.52 8.64 8.60
C ASP A 204 26.99 7.41 9.36
N TRP A 205 25.82 6.87 8.96
CA TRP A 205 25.30 5.62 9.51
C TRP A 205 25.69 4.41 8.67
N GLU A 206 25.75 3.27 9.33
CA GLU A 206 26.18 2.02 8.74
C GLU A 206 25.13 1.49 7.77
N PRO A 207 25.51 1.17 6.51
CA PRO A 207 24.61 0.53 5.57
C PRO A 207 24.37 -0.93 5.97
N VAL A 208 23.33 -1.58 5.42
CA VAL A 208 23.23 -3.04 5.44
C VAL A 208 24.33 -3.64 4.56
N ASP A 209 24.87 -4.82 4.95
CA ASP A 209 25.96 -5.50 4.25
C ASP A 209 25.45 -6.31 3.05
N CYS A 210 24.70 -5.64 2.18
CA CYS A 210 24.24 -6.18 0.91
C CYS A 210 24.08 -5.04 -0.10
N ASP A 211 23.71 -5.36 -1.35
CA ASP A 211 23.57 -4.41 -2.46
C ASP A 211 22.31 -4.78 -3.26
N ASP A 212 21.28 -3.93 -3.24
CA ASP A 212 20.06 -4.10 -4.04
C ASP A 212 20.18 -3.48 -5.43
N GLY A 213 21.24 -2.72 -5.68
CA GLY A 213 21.54 -2.04 -6.94
C GLY A 213 20.87 -0.67 -7.09
N PHE A 214 20.21 -0.14 -6.06
CA PHE A 214 19.50 1.13 -6.10
C PHE A 214 20.03 2.07 -5.01
N ALA A 215 20.55 3.22 -5.40
CA ALA A 215 21.00 4.26 -4.46
C ALA A 215 19.91 5.30 -4.16
N GLU A 216 18.76 5.20 -4.81
CA GLU A 216 17.56 6.05 -4.69
C GLU A 216 16.33 5.13 -4.84
N ALA A 217 15.14 5.72 -5.03
CA ALA A 217 13.95 4.92 -5.28
C ALA A 217 14.15 3.96 -6.46
N SER A 218 13.64 2.74 -6.30
CA SER A 218 13.62 1.68 -7.32
C SER A 218 12.27 1.61 -8.01
N PRO A 219 12.18 1.05 -9.23
CA PRO A 219 10.89 0.69 -9.81
C PRO A 219 10.09 -0.20 -8.85
N VAL A 220 8.80 0.09 -8.68
CA VAL A 220 7.95 -0.69 -7.77
C VAL A 220 7.91 -2.15 -8.20
N GLY A 221 8.02 -3.06 -7.23
CA GLY A 221 8.02 -4.51 -7.52
C GLY A 221 9.34 -5.06 -8.04
N ALA A 222 10.42 -4.29 -8.04
CA ALA A 222 11.75 -4.77 -8.42
C ALA A 222 12.25 -5.88 -7.50
N LEU A 223 11.86 -5.85 -6.23
CA LEU A 223 12.27 -6.79 -5.20
C LEU A 223 11.13 -7.75 -4.80
N GLN A 224 11.45 -8.79 -4.02
CA GLN A 224 10.49 -9.85 -3.69
C GLN A 224 9.39 -9.38 -2.74
N PRO A 225 8.13 -9.83 -2.92
CA PRO A 225 7.02 -9.45 -2.05
C PRO A 225 7.02 -10.22 -0.73
N ASN A 226 6.22 -9.74 0.21
CA ASN A 226 5.88 -10.49 1.40
C ASN A 226 4.86 -11.62 1.12
N ALA A 227 4.47 -12.39 2.14
CA ALA A 227 3.57 -13.54 2.00
C ALA A 227 2.13 -13.19 1.54
N TYR A 228 1.73 -11.92 1.63
CA TYR A 228 0.47 -11.44 1.04
C TYR A 228 0.61 -10.97 -0.41
N GLY A 229 1.83 -10.93 -0.96
CA GLY A 229 2.09 -10.46 -2.32
C GLY A 229 2.27 -8.95 -2.43
N LEU A 230 2.54 -8.26 -1.32
CA LEU A 230 2.83 -6.83 -1.27
C LEU A 230 4.33 -6.62 -1.47
N HIS A 231 4.70 -5.84 -2.47
CA HIS A 231 6.06 -5.41 -2.74
C HIS A 231 6.35 -4.09 -2.04
N ASP A 232 7.61 -3.85 -1.77
CA ASP A 232 8.14 -2.57 -1.28
C ASP A 232 7.43 -2.06 0.00
N ILE A 233 6.78 -2.98 0.75
CA ILE A 233 6.10 -2.63 2.01
C ILE A 233 7.09 -2.23 3.11
N LEU A 234 8.34 -2.58 2.95
CA LEU A 234 9.49 -2.07 3.69
C LEU A 234 10.48 -1.53 2.67
N GLY A 235 11.06 -0.37 2.93
CA GLY A 235 12.02 0.27 2.03
C GLY A 235 11.37 1.19 1.00
N ASN A 236 12.08 1.47 -0.06
CA ASN A 236 11.74 2.34 -1.18
C ASN A 236 11.33 3.76 -0.73
N VAL A 237 10.07 4.00 -0.38
CA VAL A 237 9.64 5.26 0.24
C VAL A 237 8.85 5.03 1.53
N TRP A 238 8.96 5.96 2.49
CA TRP A 238 8.06 5.99 3.64
C TRP A 238 6.62 6.20 3.19
N GLU A 239 5.70 5.48 3.78
CA GLU A 239 4.30 5.50 3.40
C GLU A 239 3.42 6.22 4.41
N TRP A 240 2.72 7.25 3.96
CA TRP A 240 1.69 7.92 4.74
C TRP A 240 0.54 6.97 5.07
N THR A 241 0.11 6.97 6.34
CA THR A 241 -1.09 6.27 6.80
C THR A 241 -2.19 7.25 7.21
N GLU A 242 -3.41 6.75 7.40
CA GLU A 242 -4.59 7.58 7.74
C GLU A 242 -4.48 8.21 9.12
N ASP A 243 -3.70 7.62 10.03
CA ASP A 243 -3.74 7.87 11.46
C ASP A 243 -3.05 9.16 11.89
N CYS A 244 -3.65 9.82 12.87
CA CYS A 244 -2.90 10.73 13.74
C CYS A 244 -1.86 9.92 14.52
N TYR A 245 -0.61 10.38 14.53
CA TYR A 245 0.41 9.77 15.39
C TYR A 245 0.16 10.08 16.85
N ILE A 246 -0.24 9.09 17.60
CA ILE A 246 -0.39 9.17 19.07
C ILE A 246 0.54 8.13 19.71
N ALA A 247 1.34 8.57 20.66
CA ALA A 247 2.29 7.70 21.37
C ALA A 247 2.22 7.92 22.88
N PRO A 248 2.18 6.84 23.65
CA PRO A 248 2.09 5.43 23.26
C PRO A 248 0.76 5.07 22.58
N TYR A 249 0.62 3.83 22.06
CA TYR A 249 -0.65 3.35 21.51
C TYR A 249 -1.79 3.45 22.53
N LEU A 250 -2.95 3.90 22.08
CA LEU A 250 -4.14 4.01 22.92
C LEU A 250 -4.69 2.63 23.32
N ASP A 251 -5.27 2.54 24.52
CA ASP A 251 -5.94 1.33 24.99
C ASP A 251 -7.20 0.98 24.15
N SER A 252 -7.82 1.98 23.53
CA SER A 252 -9.00 1.83 22.68
C SER A 252 -8.69 1.26 21.28
N LEU A 253 -7.42 1.18 20.88
CA LEU A 253 -7.03 0.64 19.59
C LEU A 253 -7.14 -0.90 19.61
N VAL A 254 -8.24 -1.44 19.08
CA VAL A 254 -8.55 -2.88 19.15
C VAL A 254 -9.05 -3.50 17.84
N ASP A 255 -9.48 -2.69 16.86
CA ASP A 255 -10.17 -3.18 15.67
C ASP A 255 -9.60 -2.68 14.33
N GLY A 256 -8.41 -2.12 14.38
CA GLY A 256 -7.73 -1.63 13.16
C GLY A 256 -8.29 -0.33 12.60
N SER A 257 -9.23 0.34 13.28
CA SER A 257 -9.71 1.67 12.89
C SER A 257 -8.60 2.70 13.00
N ALA A 258 -8.62 3.71 12.10
CA ALA A 258 -7.67 4.81 12.16
C ALA A 258 -7.81 5.61 13.46
N VAL A 259 -6.68 5.91 14.09
CA VAL A 259 -6.63 6.79 15.24
C VAL A 259 -6.85 8.22 14.79
N GLN A 260 -7.91 8.85 15.29
CA GLN A 260 -8.22 10.26 15.06
C GLN A 260 -7.96 11.07 16.33
N SER A 261 -7.67 12.36 16.15
CA SER A 261 -7.58 13.33 17.26
C SER A 261 -8.93 14.07 17.38
N ASP A 262 -9.27 14.51 18.60
CA ASP A 262 -10.43 15.39 18.82
C ASP A 262 -10.24 16.80 18.21
N GLY A 263 -9.08 17.08 17.64
CA GLY A 263 -8.70 18.32 16.96
C GLY A 263 -7.85 18.04 15.72
N ALA A 264 -7.03 19.02 15.30
CA ALA A 264 -6.04 18.79 14.26
C ALA A 264 -4.97 17.79 14.73
N CYS A 265 -4.50 16.94 13.82
CA CYS A 265 -3.36 16.09 14.09
C CYS A 265 -2.07 16.92 14.03
N ASP A 266 -1.28 16.91 15.10
CA ASP A 266 0.05 17.54 15.07
C ASP A 266 0.97 16.82 14.07
N ARG A 267 0.81 15.50 13.96
CA ARG A 267 1.59 14.63 13.07
C ARG A 267 0.77 13.45 12.61
N ARG A 268 1.08 12.98 11.41
CA ARG A 268 0.57 11.74 10.82
C ARG A 268 1.58 10.62 10.97
N SER A 269 1.09 9.38 11.07
CA SER A 269 1.98 8.21 11.06
C SER A 269 2.51 7.96 9.65
N VAL A 270 3.80 7.62 9.56
CA VAL A 270 4.46 7.11 8.36
C VAL A 270 5.14 5.79 8.67
N ARG A 271 5.18 4.87 7.72
CA ARG A 271 5.63 3.50 7.94
C ARG A 271 6.58 3.04 6.83
N GLY A 272 7.32 1.96 7.07
CA GLY A 272 8.07 1.22 6.06
C GLY A 272 9.57 1.49 6.00
N GLY A 273 10.01 2.70 6.27
CA GLY A 273 11.38 3.10 5.93
C GLY A 273 11.50 3.50 4.46
N SER A 274 12.70 3.78 3.99
CA SER A 274 12.96 4.18 2.61
C SER A 274 14.39 3.86 2.19
N TRP A 275 14.72 4.05 0.92
CA TRP A 275 16.05 3.87 0.33
C TRP A 275 17.18 4.57 1.11
N ILE A 276 16.88 5.63 1.86
CA ILE A 276 17.84 6.44 2.64
C ILE A 276 17.79 6.12 4.15
N THR A 277 17.00 5.14 4.56
CA THR A 277 16.74 4.87 5.97
C THR A 277 17.60 3.70 6.47
N ARG A 278 18.21 3.86 7.66
CA ARG A 278 18.96 2.77 8.31
C ARG A 278 18.05 1.58 8.66
N ALA A 279 18.60 0.37 8.59
CA ALA A 279 17.88 -0.90 8.79
C ALA A 279 17.00 -0.93 10.05
N SER A 280 17.48 -0.37 11.18
CA SER A 280 16.71 -0.36 12.44
C SER A 280 15.35 0.30 12.35
N ARG A 281 15.09 1.12 11.33
CA ARG A 281 13.82 1.82 11.12
C ARG A 281 12.92 1.18 10.06
N HIS A 282 13.34 0.05 9.46
CA HIS A 282 12.52 -0.75 8.55
C HIS A 282 11.73 -1.85 9.27
N ARG A 283 11.90 -2.02 10.59
CA ARG A 283 11.09 -3.01 11.32
C ARG A 283 9.60 -2.77 11.07
N THR A 284 8.85 -3.84 10.89
CA THR A 284 7.39 -3.77 10.68
C THR A 284 6.67 -2.99 11.78
N THR A 285 7.27 -2.89 12.97
CA THR A 285 6.73 -2.18 14.14
C THR A 285 7.21 -0.75 14.28
N PHE A 286 8.22 -0.33 13.51
CA PHE A 286 8.77 1.03 13.64
C PHE A 286 7.75 2.09 13.21
N ARG A 287 7.65 3.15 14.00
CA ARG A 287 6.69 4.25 13.84
C ARG A 287 7.39 5.55 13.48
N GLY A 288 7.33 5.94 12.22
CA GLY A 288 7.65 7.29 11.76
C GLY A 288 6.50 8.25 12.05
N ARG A 289 6.79 9.55 12.02
CA ARG A 289 5.80 10.61 12.26
C ARG A 289 6.26 11.94 11.71
N ASP A 290 5.39 12.62 11.00
CA ASP A 290 5.69 13.96 10.49
C ASP A 290 4.41 14.81 10.36
N PRO A 291 4.50 16.16 10.35
CA PRO A 291 3.40 17.03 10.00
C PRO A 291 2.76 16.66 8.66
N GLU A 292 1.45 16.86 8.52
CA GLU A 292 0.68 16.42 7.35
C GLU A 292 1.04 17.16 6.05
N ASP A 293 1.74 18.29 6.13
CA ASP A 293 2.24 19.09 5.01
C ASP A 293 3.72 18.84 4.68
N THR A 294 4.38 17.94 5.43
CA THR A 294 5.79 17.62 5.21
C THR A 294 5.99 16.89 3.88
N VAL A 295 7.00 17.30 3.12
CA VAL A 295 7.41 16.67 1.87
C VAL A 295 8.92 16.40 1.84
N PHE A 296 9.29 15.17 1.56
CA PHE A 296 10.68 14.74 1.39
C PHE A 296 10.82 13.81 0.18
N SER A 297 12.00 13.74 -0.40
CA SER A 297 12.35 12.89 -1.53
C SER A 297 12.19 11.37 -1.28
N PHE A 298 11.75 11.00 -0.11
CA PHE A 298 11.53 9.63 0.34
C PHE A 298 10.18 9.42 1.04
N PHE A 299 9.23 10.35 0.91
CA PHE A 299 7.84 10.20 1.36
C PHE A 299 6.91 9.98 0.19
N GLY A 300 6.23 8.87 0.20
CA GLY A 300 5.21 8.45 -0.73
C GLY A 300 4.02 7.83 0.01
N PHE A 301 3.26 6.97 -0.66
CA PHE A 301 2.10 6.31 -0.08
C PHE A 301 1.62 5.13 -0.94
N ARG A 302 0.86 4.25 -0.34
CA ARG A 302 0.00 3.30 -1.05
C ARG A 302 -1.45 3.48 -0.63
N VAL A 303 -2.38 2.96 -1.43
CA VAL A 303 -3.81 3.04 -1.15
C VAL A 303 -4.36 1.71 -0.66
N ALA A 304 -5.49 1.79 0.02
CA ALA A 304 -6.33 0.64 0.32
C ALA A 304 -7.77 0.96 -0.05
N ARG A 305 -8.61 -0.05 -0.11
CA ARG A 305 -10.06 0.10 -0.12
C ARG A 305 -10.74 -1.06 0.58
N ASP A 306 -11.93 -0.79 1.07
CA ASP A 306 -12.78 -1.86 1.56
C ASP A 306 -13.28 -2.71 0.37
N LEU A 307 -13.49 -3.99 0.60
CA LEU A 307 -14.17 -4.83 -0.38
C LEU A 307 -15.65 -4.45 -0.45
N THR A 308 -16.23 -4.48 -1.65
CA THR A 308 -17.68 -4.33 -1.84
C THR A 308 -18.44 -5.47 -1.14
N ALA A 309 -19.74 -5.33 -0.97
CA ALA A 309 -20.56 -6.38 -0.39
C ALA A 309 -20.49 -7.69 -1.21
N GLU A 310 -20.46 -7.57 -2.54
CA GLU A 310 -20.33 -8.69 -3.47
C GLU A 310 -18.96 -9.38 -3.35
N GLU A 311 -17.87 -8.60 -3.34
CA GLU A 311 -16.52 -9.12 -3.16
C GLU A 311 -16.36 -9.84 -1.81
N ARG A 312 -16.92 -9.29 -0.72
CA ARG A 312 -16.94 -9.95 0.59
C ARG A 312 -17.71 -11.26 0.57
N GLN A 313 -18.83 -11.33 -0.15
CA GLN A 313 -19.60 -12.56 -0.30
C GLN A 313 -18.81 -13.63 -1.03
N ARG A 314 -18.10 -13.27 -2.12
CA ARG A 314 -17.21 -14.16 -2.87
C ARG A 314 -16.04 -14.67 -2.01
N PHE A 315 -15.49 -13.81 -1.17
CA PHE A 315 -14.42 -14.16 -0.22
C PHE A 315 -14.93 -15.14 0.87
N SER A 316 -16.16 -14.98 1.38
CA SER A 316 -16.74 -15.84 2.39
C SER A 316 -17.13 -17.22 1.84
N GLY A 317 -17.52 -17.30 0.57
CA GLY A 317 -17.88 -18.56 -0.11
C GLY A 317 -16.73 -19.56 -0.21
N SER A 318 -15.49 -19.07 -0.22
CA SER A 318 -14.27 -19.89 -0.23
C SER A 318 -14.11 -20.80 0.99
N LYS A 319 -14.58 -20.37 2.17
CA LYS A 319 -14.47 -21.14 3.42
C LYS A 319 -15.47 -22.33 3.54
N SER A 320 -16.49 -22.36 2.70
CA SER A 320 -17.52 -23.42 2.76
C SER A 320 -17.21 -24.64 1.87
N GLN A 321 -16.10 -24.61 1.12
CA GLN A 321 -15.70 -25.68 0.21
C GLN A 321 -14.46 -26.48 0.69
N GLN A 322 -13.91 -26.17 1.85
CA GLN A 322 -12.84 -26.95 2.51
C GLN A 322 -13.42 -27.76 3.69
#